data_cb83b1ab78d90883c87872537e8201e0
#
_entry.id   cb83b1ab78d90883c87872537e8201e0
#
_cell.length_a   1.000
_cell.length_b   1.000
_cell.length_c   1.000
_cell.angle_alpha   90.00
_cell.angle_beta   90.00
_cell.angle_gamma   90.00
#
_symmetry.space_group_name_H-M   'P 1'
#
loop_
_entity.id
_entity.type
_entity.pdbx_description
1 polymer ?
#
loop_
_entity_poly.entity_id
_entity_poly.type
_entity_poly.pdbx_seq_one_letter_code
_entity_poly.pdbx_strand_id
1 'polypeptide(L)'
;NKITMQTYEEHGHLSDTFRYVVADLCHEEYTAFSNRRKRNLYGNKGAFSYYNPGTEYEYSNKIVYVVPNVNGRFLLVQAFRCGEKWHLVDIVYRQTASMEEIKSSIKKHEASLYIVECSNVYFPMVRELRCSLPEVKVAKEYPDVDKRIAATSDFIKEYFLLSEKKLEDSDEYGSFLASLLDYNIDSENKEANITLSGLAYYIIKYCS
;
A
#
# COMPACT_ATOMS: atom_id res chain seq x y z
N ASN A 1 -23.02 -31.16 -17.07
CA ASN A 1 -21.59 -31.10 -17.37
C ASN A 1 -20.81 -31.61 -16.18
N LYS A 2 -20.36 -32.87 -16.25
CA LYS A 2 -19.45 -33.41 -15.24
C LYS A 2 -18.06 -32.86 -15.52
N ILE A 3 -17.58 -31.96 -14.69
CA ILE A 3 -16.15 -31.67 -14.59
C ILE A 3 -15.52 -32.96 -14.10
N THR A 4 -14.78 -33.64 -14.95
CA THR A 4 -14.12 -34.90 -14.60
C THR A 4 -12.83 -34.59 -13.85
N MET A 5 -12.42 -35.50 -12.97
CA MET A 5 -11.11 -35.42 -12.30
C MET A 5 -9.95 -35.24 -13.29
N GLN A 6 -10.14 -35.72 -14.53
CA GLN A 6 -9.16 -35.59 -15.61
C GLN A 6 -8.94 -34.14 -16.04
N THR A 7 -9.99 -33.31 -16.11
CA THR A 7 -9.88 -31.85 -16.37
C THR A 7 -9.12 -31.16 -15.25
N TYR A 8 -9.20 -31.67 -14.04
CA TYR A 8 -8.51 -31.21 -12.87
C TYR A 8 -6.99 -31.47 -12.89
N GLU A 9 -6.61 -32.66 -13.39
CA GLU A 9 -5.21 -33.05 -13.53
C GLU A 9 -4.52 -32.34 -14.71
N GLU A 10 -5.25 -32.13 -15.82
CA GLU A 10 -4.73 -31.48 -17.02
C GLU A 10 -4.38 -30.00 -16.85
N HIS A 11 -5.08 -29.30 -15.97
CA HIS A 11 -4.90 -27.85 -15.79
C HIS A 11 -4.17 -27.44 -14.52
N GLY A 12 -3.89 -28.38 -13.62
CA GLY A 12 -2.99 -28.19 -12.45
C GLY A 12 -3.37 -27.06 -11.46
N HIS A 13 -4.49 -26.36 -11.66
CA HIS A 13 -4.89 -25.21 -10.88
C HIS A 13 -6.25 -25.38 -10.23
N LEU A 14 -6.23 -25.80 -8.98
CA LEU A 14 -7.42 -25.88 -8.11
C LEU A 14 -8.22 -24.57 -8.08
N SER A 15 -7.51 -23.44 -8.10
CA SER A 15 -8.11 -22.11 -8.09
C SER A 15 -8.87 -21.78 -9.36
N ASP A 16 -8.39 -22.19 -10.52
CA ASP A 16 -9.05 -21.88 -11.80
C ASP A 16 -10.26 -22.75 -12.00
N THR A 17 -10.17 -24.05 -11.67
CA THR A 17 -11.34 -24.95 -11.70
C THR A 17 -12.42 -24.48 -10.74
N PHE A 18 -12.07 -24.04 -9.54
CA PHE A 18 -13.02 -23.48 -8.58
C PHE A 18 -13.67 -22.17 -9.09
N ARG A 19 -12.89 -21.31 -9.75
CA ARG A 19 -13.44 -20.10 -10.41
C ARG A 19 -14.45 -20.42 -11.49
N TYR A 20 -14.19 -21.41 -12.33
CA TYR A 20 -15.12 -21.82 -13.39
C TYR A 20 -16.40 -22.46 -12.82
N VAL A 21 -16.27 -23.28 -11.80
CA VAL A 21 -17.44 -23.88 -11.11
C VAL A 21 -18.28 -22.80 -10.43
N VAL A 22 -17.66 -21.84 -9.77
CA VAL A 22 -18.37 -20.72 -9.14
C VAL A 22 -18.99 -19.80 -10.20
N ALA A 23 -18.31 -19.55 -11.32
CA ALA A 23 -18.85 -18.75 -12.41
C ALA A 23 -20.09 -19.41 -13.07
N ASP A 24 -20.05 -20.72 -13.26
CA ASP A 24 -21.17 -21.47 -13.88
C ASP A 24 -22.35 -21.68 -12.92
N LEU A 25 -22.08 -21.88 -11.63
CA LEU A 25 -23.15 -22.14 -10.64
C LEU A 25 -23.72 -20.87 -10.01
N CYS A 26 -22.93 -19.80 -9.96
CA CYS A 26 -23.27 -18.56 -9.27
C CYS A 26 -22.96 -17.32 -10.12
N HIS A 27 -23.23 -17.38 -11.43
CA HIS A 27 -22.88 -16.31 -12.37
C HIS A 27 -23.40 -14.93 -11.94
N GLU A 28 -24.63 -14.85 -11.44
CA GLU A 28 -25.20 -13.60 -10.93
C GLU A 28 -24.53 -13.13 -9.65
N GLU A 29 -24.23 -14.06 -8.72
CA GLU A 29 -23.53 -13.75 -7.46
C GLU A 29 -22.07 -13.40 -7.73
N TYR A 30 -21.41 -14.09 -8.64
CA TYR A 30 -20.04 -13.78 -9.06
C TYR A 30 -19.97 -12.40 -9.75
N THR A 31 -20.93 -12.09 -10.63
CA THR A 31 -21.02 -10.78 -11.27
C THR A 31 -21.34 -9.69 -10.25
N ALA A 32 -22.22 -9.96 -9.29
CA ALA A 32 -22.52 -9.05 -8.18
C ALA A 32 -21.28 -8.86 -7.27
N PHE A 33 -20.54 -9.92 -6.98
CA PHE A 33 -19.30 -9.87 -6.19
C PHE A 33 -18.21 -9.12 -6.96
N SER A 34 -18.01 -9.40 -8.25
CA SER A 34 -17.04 -8.68 -9.10
C SER A 34 -17.42 -7.20 -9.25
N ASN A 35 -18.70 -6.89 -9.38
CA ASN A 35 -19.19 -5.51 -9.44
C ASN A 35 -19.11 -4.80 -8.07
N ARG A 36 -19.32 -5.52 -6.96
CA ARG A 36 -19.03 -5.00 -5.61
C ARG A 36 -17.55 -4.69 -5.45
N ARG A 37 -16.66 -5.57 -5.93
CA ARG A 37 -15.21 -5.35 -5.90
C ARG A 37 -14.80 -4.13 -6.72
N LYS A 38 -15.40 -3.94 -7.91
CA LYS A 38 -15.21 -2.71 -8.72
C LYS A 38 -15.82 -1.47 -8.06
N ARG A 39 -16.97 -1.60 -7.39
CA ARG A 39 -17.59 -0.51 -6.63
C ARG A 39 -16.82 -0.17 -5.35
N ASN A 40 -16.18 -1.16 -4.72
CA ASN A 40 -15.33 -0.93 -3.53
C ASN A 40 -14.03 -0.20 -3.88
N LEU A 41 -13.54 -0.30 -5.11
CA LEU A 41 -12.41 0.50 -5.60
C LEU A 41 -12.72 2.00 -5.65
N TYR A 42 -13.97 2.39 -5.91
CA TYR A 42 -14.35 3.78 -6.21
C TYR A 42 -15.53 4.34 -5.38
N GLY A 43 -16.04 3.66 -4.37
CA GLY A 43 -17.20 4.19 -3.69
C GLY A 43 -17.77 3.45 -2.49
N ASN A 44 -17.21 2.36 -2.07
CA ASN A 44 -17.68 1.69 -0.86
C ASN A 44 -16.63 1.73 0.26
N LYS A 45 -17.00 2.40 1.35
CA LYS A 45 -16.25 2.57 2.61
C LYS A 45 -16.01 1.25 3.39
N GLY A 46 -15.83 0.10 2.70
CA GLY A 46 -15.87 -1.19 3.38
C GLY A 46 -14.53 -1.75 3.84
N ALA A 47 -13.42 -1.39 3.19
CA ALA A 47 -12.09 -1.91 3.53
C ALA A 47 -11.23 -0.92 4.31
N PHE A 48 -11.41 0.38 4.05
CA PHE A 48 -10.66 1.46 4.69
C PHE A 48 -11.59 2.57 5.15
N SER A 49 -11.17 3.29 6.19
CA SER A 49 -11.82 4.53 6.62
C SER A 49 -11.21 5.72 5.88
N TYR A 50 -12.00 6.79 5.76
CA TYR A 50 -11.61 8.00 5.04
C TYR A 50 -11.70 9.22 5.94
N TYR A 51 -10.92 10.25 5.61
CA TYR A 51 -11.02 11.56 6.25
C TYR A 51 -11.22 12.65 5.20
N ASN A 52 -11.89 13.75 5.61
CA ASN A 52 -12.08 14.92 4.75
C ASN A 52 -10.93 15.92 4.97
N PRO A 53 -10.05 16.15 3.98
CA PRO A 53 -8.92 17.06 4.12
C PRO A 53 -9.33 18.55 4.23
N GLY A 54 -10.60 18.89 4.02
CA GLY A 54 -11.14 20.25 4.25
C GLY A 54 -11.38 20.56 5.73
N THR A 55 -11.26 19.58 6.63
CA THR A 55 -11.33 19.79 8.07
C THR A 55 -9.95 20.12 8.63
N GLU A 56 -9.87 21.08 9.56
CA GLU A 56 -8.64 21.35 10.29
C GLU A 56 -8.35 20.24 11.29
N TYR A 57 -7.13 19.69 11.21
CA TYR A 57 -6.65 18.64 12.10
C TYR A 57 -5.36 19.07 12.81
N GLU A 58 -5.26 18.77 14.09
CA GLU A 58 -4.01 18.91 14.83
C GLU A 58 -3.16 17.64 14.66
N TYR A 59 -2.02 17.76 14.04
CA TYR A 59 -1.10 16.66 13.80
C TYR A 59 0.06 16.66 14.76
N SER A 60 0.22 15.55 15.51
CA SER A 60 1.30 15.39 16.50
C SER A 60 2.59 14.85 15.90
N ASN A 61 2.49 13.96 14.90
CA ASN A 61 3.65 13.34 14.23
C ASN A 61 3.43 13.34 12.71
N LYS A 62 4.50 13.63 11.98
CA LYS A 62 4.50 13.64 10.51
C LYS A 62 5.61 12.69 10.03
N ILE A 63 5.24 11.64 9.32
CA ILE A 63 6.16 10.62 8.82
C ILE A 63 6.08 10.57 7.30
N VAL A 64 7.23 10.48 6.65
CA VAL A 64 7.37 10.09 5.25
C VAL A 64 8.06 8.73 5.19
N TYR A 65 7.37 7.73 4.67
CA TYR A 65 7.89 6.39 4.47
C TYR A 65 8.17 6.16 2.99
N VAL A 66 9.37 5.70 2.69
CA VAL A 66 9.89 5.62 1.31
C VAL A 66 10.40 4.24 1.01
N VAL A 67 9.97 3.67 -0.11
CA VAL A 67 10.57 2.49 -0.73
C VAL A 67 11.11 2.91 -2.10
N PRO A 68 12.43 3.11 -2.24
CA PRO A 68 13.02 3.66 -3.46
C PRO A 68 12.81 2.79 -4.69
N ASN A 69 12.78 1.47 -4.49
CA ASN A 69 12.48 0.52 -5.55
C ASN A 69 11.90 -0.77 -4.97
N VAL A 70 10.69 -1.08 -5.39
CA VAL A 70 10.06 -2.37 -5.18
C VAL A 70 9.41 -2.79 -6.50
N ASN A 71 9.85 -3.92 -7.08
CA ASN A 71 9.37 -4.44 -8.37
C ASN A 71 9.38 -3.38 -9.50
N GLY A 72 10.42 -2.53 -9.56
CA GLY A 72 10.52 -1.47 -10.57
C GLY A 72 9.65 -0.24 -10.28
N ARG A 73 9.11 -0.07 -9.07
CA ARG A 73 8.34 1.10 -8.66
C ARG A 73 8.98 1.85 -7.52
N PHE A 74 8.86 3.17 -7.57
CA PHE A 74 9.15 4.09 -6.47
C PHE A 74 7.87 4.40 -5.71
N LEU A 75 7.89 4.20 -4.40
CA LEU A 75 6.76 4.49 -3.52
C LEU A 75 7.18 5.42 -2.38
N LEU A 76 6.28 6.37 -2.08
CA LEU A 76 6.37 7.24 -0.92
C LEU A 76 4.98 7.39 -0.33
N VAL A 77 4.87 7.26 0.98
CA VAL A 77 3.64 7.49 1.74
C VAL A 77 3.92 8.56 2.79
N GLN A 78 3.18 9.66 2.73
CA GLN A 78 3.17 10.70 3.76
C GLN A 78 2.00 10.46 4.71
N ALA A 79 2.31 10.22 5.98
CA ALA A 79 1.32 9.92 7.01
C ALA A 79 1.45 10.87 8.20
N PHE A 80 0.34 11.46 8.63
CA PHE A 80 0.28 12.37 9.75
C PHE A 80 -0.63 11.82 10.85
N ARG A 81 -0.16 11.85 12.09
CA ARG A 81 -0.92 11.36 13.25
C ARG A 81 -1.90 12.40 13.76
N CYS A 82 -3.18 12.03 13.84
CA CYS A 82 -4.25 12.81 14.46
C CYS A 82 -4.93 11.95 15.53
N GLY A 83 -4.69 12.26 16.80
CA GLY A 83 -5.10 11.41 17.92
C GLY A 83 -4.48 10.01 17.80
N GLU A 84 -5.32 8.98 17.73
CA GLU A 84 -4.87 7.59 17.55
C GLU A 84 -4.76 7.16 16.09
N LYS A 85 -5.28 7.95 15.16
CA LYS A 85 -5.35 7.60 13.72
C LYS A 85 -4.20 8.24 12.92
N TRP A 86 -3.91 7.64 11.77
CA TRP A 86 -2.92 8.11 10.83
C TRP A 86 -3.58 8.47 9.51
N HIS A 87 -3.55 9.74 9.15
CA HIS A 87 -4.05 10.23 7.88
C HIS A 87 -2.98 10.03 6.80
N LEU A 88 -3.28 9.28 5.74
CA LEU A 88 -2.43 9.18 4.56
C LEU A 88 -2.64 10.41 3.69
N VAL A 89 -1.78 11.41 3.90
CA VAL A 89 -1.97 12.77 3.34
C VAL A 89 -1.57 12.83 1.89
N ASP A 90 -0.48 12.16 1.53
CA ASP A 90 -0.01 12.06 0.14
C ASP A 90 0.65 10.73 -0.15
N ILE A 91 0.57 10.30 -1.41
CA ILE A 91 1.14 9.04 -1.89
C ILE A 91 1.76 9.28 -3.26
N VAL A 92 3.00 8.84 -3.42
CA VAL A 92 3.65 8.70 -4.72
C VAL A 92 3.70 7.22 -5.08
N TYR A 93 3.19 6.85 -6.25
CA TYR A 93 3.16 5.49 -6.77
C TYR A 93 3.42 5.47 -8.26
N ARG A 94 4.69 5.34 -8.64
CA ARG A 94 5.11 5.45 -10.05
C ARG A 94 6.28 4.52 -10.38
N GLN A 95 6.62 4.45 -11.65
CA GLN A 95 7.81 3.74 -12.11
C GLN A 95 9.06 4.29 -11.40
N THR A 96 10.05 3.41 -11.19
CA THR A 96 11.31 3.78 -10.55
C THR A 96 11.94 4.96 -11.28
N ALA A 97 12.25 6.00 -10.52
CA ALA A 97 12.90 7.21 -10.97
C ALA A 97 14.42 7.14 -10.72
N SER A 98 15.14 8.10 -11.26
CA SER A 98 16.54 8.31 -10.89
C SER A 98 16.69 8.67 -9.41
N MET A 99 17.89 8.45 -8.85
CA MET A 99 18.14 8.82 -7.44
C MET A 99 17.89 10.32 -7.16
N GLU A 100 18.16 11.20 -8.14
CA GLU A 100 17.90 12.63 -8.01
C GLU A 100 16.42 12.95 -7.95
N GLU A 101 15.61 12.30 -8.77
CA GLU A 101 14.15 12.45 -8.75
C GLU A 101 13.54 11.90 -7.47
N ILE A 102 14.06 10.77 -6.95
CA ILE A 102 13.65 10.22 -5.66
C ILE A 102 13.97 11.20 -4.54
N LYS A 103 15.21 11.73 -4.46
CA LYS A 103 15.60 12.74 -3.47
C LYS A 103 14.75 13.99 -3.55
N SER A 104 14.51 14.50 -4.75
CA SER A 104 13.66 15.66 -4.99
C SER A 104 12.22 15.41 -4.51
N SER A 105 11.68 14.23 -4.79
CA SER A 105 10.36 13.85 -4.33
C SER A 105 10.29 13.78 -2.80
N ILE A 106 11.25 13.16 -2.14
CA ILE A 106 11.31 13.09 -0.67
C ILE A 106 11.35 14.50 -0.04
N LYS A 107 12.18 15.39 -0.58
CA LYS A 107 12.33 16.76 -0.06
C LYS A 107 11.09 17.64 -0.23
N LYS A 108 10.20 17.32 -1.15
CA LYS A 108 8.93 18.03 -1.34
C LYS A 108 7.89 17.70 -0.28
N HIS A 109 8.03 16.57 0.41
CA HIS A 109 7.08 16.12 1.42
C HIS A 109 7.61 16.48 2.81
N GLU A 110 6.99 17.47 3.44
CA GLU A 110 7.36 17.90 4.79
C GLU A 110 7.03 16.83 5.84
N ALA A 111 7.99 16.46 6.67
CA ALA A 111 7.83 15.55 7.80
C ALA A 111 8.83 15.83 8.91
N SER A 112 8.53 15.37 10.12
CA SER A 112 9.49 15.35 11.24
C SER A 112 10.42 14.14 11.20
N LEU A 113 9.96 13.05 10.55
CA LEU A 113 10.70 11.80 10.43
C LEU A 113 10.56 11.22 9.01
N TYR A 114 11.69 10.88 8.43
CA TYR A 114 11.78 10.20 7.13
C TYR A 114 12.34 8.79 7.33
N ILE A 115 11.64 7.79 6.81
CA ILE A 115 12.02 6.39 6.90
C ILE A 115 12.23 5.86 5.50
N VAL A 116 13.43 5.37 5.21
CA VAL A 116 13.75 4.79 3.89
C VAL A 116 13.96 3.29 4.07
N GLU A 117 13.02 2.49 3.56
CA GLU A 117 13.18 1.03 3.48
C GLU A 117 13.98 0.70 2.22
N CYS A 118 15.23 0.31 2.38
CA CYS A 118 16.09 0.11 1.23
C CYS A 118 17.26 -0.84 1.49
N SER A 119 17.76 -1.40 0.38
CA SER A 119 19.04 -2.11 0.33
C SER A 119 20.23 -1.17 0.38
N ASN A 120 21.43 -1.73 0.51
CA ASN A 120 22.70 -0.98 0.61
C ASN A 120 22.98 -0.04 -0.57
N VAL A 121 22.41 -0.32 -1.74
CA VAL A 121 22.56 0.50 -2.97
C VAL A 121 22.10 1.94 -2.75
N TYR A 122 21.10 2.17 -1.88
CA TYR A 122 20.54 3.49 -1.61
C TYR A 122 21.20 4.22 -0.44
N PHE A 123 22.18 3.63 0.25
CA PHE A 123 22.86 4.29 1.39
C PHE A 123 23.54 5.61 1.05
N PRO A 124 24.16 5.82 -0.13
CA PRO A 124 24.68 7.13 -0.51
C PRO A 124 23.59 8.20 -0.52
N MET A 125 22.44 7.91 -1.12
CA MET A 125 21.27 8.81 -1.13
C MET A 125 20.78 9.12 0.28
N VAL A 126 20.65 8.12 1.15
CA VAL A 126 20.23 8.33 2.55
C VAL A 126 21.21 9.22 3.31
N ARG A 127 22.50 9.06 3.07
CA ARG A 127 23.54 9.91 3.70
C ARG A 127 23.38 11.37 3.29
N GLU A 128 23.11 11.65 2.02
CA GLU A 128 22.85 13.01 1.55
C GLU A 128 21.55 13.58 2.14
N LEU A 129 20.48 12.79 2.21
CA LEU A 129 19.21 13.21 2.82
C LEU A 129 19.40 13.61 4.29
N ARG A 130 20.21 12.88 5.04
CA ARG A 130 20.53 13.20 6.46
C ARG A 130 21.17 14.56 6.64
N CYS A 131 21.84 15.09 5.63
CA CYS A 131 22.45 16.43 5.69
C CYS A 131 21.41 17.55 5.49
N SER A 132 20.21 17.24 4.98
CA SER A 132 19.25 18.26 4.55
C SER A 132 17.85 18.11 5.16
N LEU A 133 17.58 17.00 5.84
CA LEU A 133 16.27 16.70 6.45
C LEU A 133 16.41 16.52 7.97
N PRO A 134 15.32 16.77 8.74
CA PRO A 134 15.37 16.76 10.21
C PRO A 134 15.83 15.44 10.80
N GLU A 135 15.19 14.34 10.43
CA GLU A 135 15.54 13.00 10.90
C GLU A 135 15.31 11.96 9.80
N VAL A 136 16.37 11.24 9.41
CA VAL A 136 16.29 10.17 8.38
C VAL A 136 16.78 8.86 8.96
N LYS A 137 15.88 7.88 9.00
CA LYS A 137 16.15 6.50 9.43
C LYS A 137 16.12 5.54 8.25
N VAL A 138 16.91 4.47 8.37
CA VAL A 138 16.86 3.34 7.44
C VAL A 138 16.05 2.23 8.08
N ALA A 139 15.01 1.79 7.40
CA ALA A 139 14.35 0.53 7.69
C ALA A 139 15.02 -0.57 6.85
N LYS A 140 15.33 -1.70 7.48
CA LYS A 140 15.83 -2.88 6.75
C LYS A 140 14.66 -3.55 6.04
N GLU A 141 14.91 -4.04 4.85
CA GLU A 141 13.97 -4.91 4.14
C GLU A 141 13.56 -6.09 5.03
N TYR A 142 12.27 -6.36 5.08
CA TYR A 142 11.74 -7.46 5.89
C TYR A 142 11.85 -8.76 5.10
N PRO A 143 12.45 -9.81 5.66
CA PRO A 143 12.74 -11.04 4.91
C PRO A 143 11.48 -11.82 4.48
N ASP A 144 10.38 -11.69 5.23
CA ASP A 144 9.10 -12.37 4.94
C ASP A 144 7.99 -11.32 4.83
N VAL A 145 7.85 -10.80 3.63
CA VAL A 145 6.92 -9.71 3.32
C VAL A 145 5.47 -10.11 3.55
N ASP A 146 5.06 -11.31 3.15
CA ASP A 146 3.67 -11.75 3.30
C ASP A 146 3.28 -11.91 4.77
N LYS A 147 4.21 -12.36 5.58
CA LYS A 147 4.03 -12.42 7.04
C LYS A 147 3.90 -11.03 7.66
N ARG A 148 4.69 -10.06 7.21
CA ARG A 148 4.57 -8.66 7.65
C ARG A 148 3.21 -8.08 7.26
N ILE A 149 2.78 -8.28 6.01
CA ILE A 149 1.47 -7.81 5.51
C ILE A 149 0.35 -8.40 6.37
N ALA A 150 0.36 -9.71 6.61
CA ALA A 150 -0.65 -10.38 7.45
C ALA A 150 -0.66 -9.82 8.88
N ALA A 151 0.51 -9.64 9.49
CA ALA A 151 0.63 -9.16 10.87
C ALA A 151 0.21 -7.70 11.07
N THR A 152 0.22 -6.88 10.00
CA THR A 152 -0.11 -5.45 10.08
C THR A 152 -1.48 -5.10 9.50
N SER A 153 -2.16 -6.04 8.86
CA SER A 153 -3.40 -5.78 8.11
C SER A 153 -4.52 -5.20 8.97
N ASP A 154 -4.70 -5.70 10.18
CA ASP A 154 -5.74 -5.22 11.10
C ASP A 154 -5.42 -3.81 11.61
N PHE A 155 -4.16 -3.55 11.94
CA PHE A 155 -3.71 -2.21 12.30
C PHE A 155 -3.94 -1.21 11.16
N ILE A 156 -3.62 -1.58 9.91
CA ILE A 156 -3.83 -0.72 8.76
C ILE A 156 -5.31 -0.37 8.60
N LYS A 157 -6.20 -1.35 8.67
CA LYS A 157 -7.66 -1.12 8.55
C LYS A 157 -8.21 -0.25 9.67
N GLU A 158 -7.72 -0.46 10.88
CA GLU A 158 -8.22 0.23 12.05
C GLU A 158 -7.67 1.67 12.16
N TYR A 159 -6.36 1.87 11.93
CA TYR A 159 -5.69 3.13 12.27
C TYR A 159 -5.37 4.03 11.10
N PHE A 160 -5.36 3.55 9.85
CA PHE A 160 -5.08 4.39 8.69
C PHE A 160 -6.36 4.91 8.04
N LEU A 161 -6.35 6.21 7.75
CA LEU A 161 -7.43 6.88 7.02
C LEU A 161 -6.90 7.42 5.70
N LEU A 162 -7.66 7.18 4.64
CA LEU A 162 -7.37 7.64 3.29
C LEU A 162 -8.01 9.01 3.05
N SER A 163 -7.38 9.86 2.22
CA SER A 163 -7.94 11.14 1.83
C SER A 163 -9.03 10.97 0.77
N GLU A 164 -10.26 11.40 1.06
CA GLU A 164 -11.36 11.40 0.08
C GLU A 164 -10.98 12.23 -1.15
N LYS A 165 -10.46 13.43 -0.95
CA LYS A 165 -10.11 14.35 -2.03
C LYS A 165 -8.97 13.83 -2.91
N LYS A 166 -7.94 13.23 -2.31
CA LYS A 166 -6.79 12.70 -3.08
C LYS A 166 -7.17 11.54 -3.98
N LEU A 167 -8.19 10.77 -3.61
CA LEU A 167 -8.72 9.70 -4.47
C LEU A 167 -9.33 10.24 -5.78
N GLU A 168 -9.89 11.44 -5.73
CA GLU A 168 -10.48 12.09 -6.91
C GLU A 168 -9.44 12.84 -7.74
N ASP A 169 -8.47 13.47 -7.07
CA ASP A 169 -7.53 14.43 -7.66
C ASP A 169 -6.19 13.81 -8.10
N SER A 170 -5.86 12.58 -7.65
CA SER A 170 -4.54 11.98 -7.88
C SER A 170 -4.59 10.56 -8.45
N ASP A 171 -4.11 10.40 -9.67
CA ASP A 171 -3.99 9.10 -10.32
C ASP A 171 -3.01 8.17 -9.57
N GLU A 172 -1.94 8.70 -8.99
CA GLU A 172 -0.97 7.92 -8.20
C GLU A 172 -1.61 7.38 -6.93
N TYR A 173 -2.40 8.20 -6.23
CA TYR A 173 -3.11 7.81 -5.01
C TYR A 173 -4.19 6.75 -5.31
N GLY A 174 -4.97 6.94 -6.37
CA GLY A 174 -5.97 5.97 -6.83
C GLY A 174 -5.35 4.64 -7.26
N SER A 175 -4.25 4.68 -8.01
CA SER A 175 -3.50 3.49 -8.45
C SER A 175 -2.89 2.71 -7.28
N PHE A 176 -2.36 3.42 -6.28
CA PHE A 176 -1.88 2.81 -5.05
C PHE A 176 -3.00 2.07 -4.31
N LEU A 177 -4.16 2.71 -4.13
CA LEU A 177 -5.30 2.08 -3.48
C LEU A 177 -5.81 0.86 -4.26
N ALA A 178 -5.86 0.95 -5.59
CA ALA A 178 -6.22 -0.19 -6.43
C ALA A 178 -5.28 -1.38 -6.22
N SER A 179 -3.96 -1.14 -6.23
CA SER A 179 -2.94 -2.16 -5.93
C SER A 179 -3.07 -2.73 -4.52
N LEU A 180 -3.40 -1.88 -3.54
CA LEU A 180 -3.59 -2.30 -2.15
C LEU A 180 -4.79 -3.25 -2.00
N LEU A 181 -5.90 -2.96 -2.67
CA LEU A 181 -7.14 -3.74 -2.60
C LEU A 181 -7.10 -5.02 -3.44
N ASP A 182 -6.23 -5.05 -4.46
CA ASP A 182 -6.08 -6.22 -5.34
C ASP A 182 -5.10 -7.27 -4.81
N TYR A 183 -4.59 -7.06 -3.59
CA TYR A 183 -3.65 -7.97 -2.96
C TYR A 183 -4.25 -9.35 -2.73
N ASN A 184 -3.53 -10.36 -3.19
CA ASN A 184 -3.63 -11.73 -2.72
C ASN A 184 -2.20 -12.30 -2.56
N ILE A 185 -2.06 -13.44 -1.88
CA ILE A 185 -0.75 -14.02 -1.55
C ILE A 185 0.08 -14.37 -2.80
N ASP A 186 -0.61 -14.72 -3.90
CA ASP A 186 0.00 -15.11 -5.17
C ASP A 186 0.14 -13.94 -6.15
N SER A 187 -0.30 -12.74 -5.77
CA SER A 187 -0.24 -11.59 -6.66
C SER A 187 1.20 -11.11 -6.86
N GLU A 188 1.55 -10.78 -8.10
CA GLU A 188 2.83 -10.16 -8.42
C GLU A 188 2.87 -8.70 -8.00
N ASN A 189 1.71 -8.04 -7.92
CA ASN A 189 1.56 -6.62 -7.59
C ASN A 189 1.32 -6.43 -6.09
N LYS A 190 2.39 -6.48 -5.30
CA LYS A 190 2.35 -6.33 -3.82
C LYS A 190 2.91 -5.00 -3.32
N GLU A 191 3.33 -4.11 -4.22
CA GLU A 191 4.16 -2.95 -3.89
C GLU A 191 3.48 -2.02 -2.88
N ALA A 192 2.19 -1.74 -3.07
CA ALA A 192 1.41 -0.91 -2.16
C ALA A 192 1.30 -1.55 -0.77
N ASN A 193 1.07 -2.87 -0.72
CA ASN A 193 0.99 -3.63 0.52
C ASN A 193 2.34 -3.72 1.24
N ILE A 194 3.44 -3.91 0.48
CA ILE A 194 4.81 -3.88 1.01
C ILE A 194 5.07 -2.55 1.70
N THR A 195 4.77 -1.46 1.02
CA THR A 195 5.04 -0.10 1.53
C THR A 195 4.18 0.22 2.75
N LEU A 196 2.88 -0.03 2.67
CA LEU A 196 1.96 0.31 3.77
C LEU A 196 2.19 -0.57 4.99
N SER A 197 2.47 -1.87 4.80
CA SER A 197 2.83 -2.78 5.91
C SER A 197 4.17 -2.41 6.55
N GLY A 198 5.13 -1.90 5.77
CA GLY A 198 6.39 -1.39 6.29
C GLY A 198 6.22 -0.18 7.19
N LEU A 199 5.43 0.79 6.74
CA LEU A 199 5.04 1.96 7.55
C LEU A 199 4.31 1.53 8.83
N ALA A 200 3.29 0.67 8.73
CA ALA A 200 2.53 0.17 9.87
C ALA A 200 3.42 -0.56 10.88
N TYR A 201 4.28 -1.46 10.40
CA TYR A 201 5.24 -2.17 11.25
C TYR A 201 6.17 -1.22 12.02
N TYR A 202 6.65 -0.16 11.33
CA TYR A 202 7.48 0.85 11.97
C TYR A 202 6.71 1.61 13.06
N ILE A 203 5.48 2.03 12.78
CA ILE A 203 4.63 2.74 13.73
C ILE A 203 4.37 1.88 14.97
N ILE A 204 3.94 0.63 14.78
CA ILE A 204 3.68 -0.31 15.88
C ILE A 204 4.93 -0.50 16.76
N LYS A 205 6.10 -0.57 16.16
CA LYS A 205 7.32 -0.88 16.91
C LYS A 205 7.96 0.32 17.61
N TYR A 206 7.79 1.53 17.06
CA TYR A 206 8.58 2.70 17.48
C TYR A 206 7.75 3.94 17.81
N CYS A 207 6.45 3.96 17.52
CA CYS A 207 5.58 5.13 17.71
C CYS A 207 4.35 4.83 18.57
N SER A 208 4.24 3.63 19.12
CA SER A 208 3.16 3.21 20.01
C SER A 208 3.39 3.73 21.41
#